data_0821eb831e5470a649d459d80325456d
#
_entry.id   0821eb831e5470a649d459d80325456d
#
_cell.length_a   1.000
_cell.length_b   1.000
_cell.length_c   1.000
_cell.angle_alpha   90.00
_cell.angle_beta   90.00
_cell.angle_gamma   90.00
#
_symmetry.space_group_name_H-M   'P 1'
#
loop_
_entity.id
_entity.type
_entity.pdbx_description
1 polymer ?
#
loop_
_entity_poly.entity_id
_entity_poly.type
_entity_poly.pdbx_seq_one_letter_code
_entity_poly.pdbx_strand_id
1 'polypeptide(L)'
;MRIFRHHDDVTAPFKGAVVAIGNFDGVHRGHQALIARTRFHAHAQGKPVGVLAFEPHPQEFFRPSPESFRLTPFRAKSRLLAEQGVDVMYALAFDAQMAAKSAQEFVLDVLVTGLGVSCVLVGAEFQFGNGRAGDATVLSYMGEMEGFAVEIFEPVLEDATHKISSTHIREALKAGKPDVAAKLLGHFWSVEARVEHGDKRGRTIGVPTANMRLVDTLHPAFGVYAVRATIYEDDRPVSRHNGVANFGIRPMWETKEPLRATWLFDFDGDLYGKHMAVEFIHYIRGEAKLDGLDALKAQIAKDSDEARKVLRQI
;
A
#
# COMPACT_ATOMS: atom_id res chain seq x y z
N MET A 1 -10.47 2.70 13.17
CA MET A 1 -10.60 1.35 12.57
C MET A 1 -10.07 0.29 13.54
N ARG A 2 -10.85 -0.76 13.85
CA ARG A 2 -10.42 -1.94 14.63
C ARG A 2 -9.79 -2.97 13.68
N ILE A 3 -8.79 -3.74 14.16
CA ILE A 3 -8.13 -4.78 13.37
C ILE A 3 -8.23 -6.10 14.12
N PHE A 4 -8.70 -7.17 13.44
CA PHE A 4 -8.71 -8.54 13.92
C PHE A 4 -7.79 -9.40 13.07
N ARG A 5 -7.02 -10.28 13.70
CA ARG A 5 -6.08 -11.19 13.03
C ARG A 5 -6.64 -12.60 12.84
N HIS A 6 -7.65 -12.96 13.62
CA HIS A 6 -8.34 -14.24 13.56
C HIS A 6 -9.85 -13.99 13.53
N HIS A 7 -10.56 -14.80 12.76
CA HIS A 7 -12.02 -14.66 12.63
C HIS A 7 -12.76 -15.03 13.95
N ASP A 8 -12.15 -15.90 14.78
CA ASP A 8 -12.73 -16.32 16.07
C ASP A 8 -12.65 -15.22 17.14
N ASP A 9 -11.73 -14.26 16.98
CA ASP A 9 -11.52 -13.17 17.94
C ASP A 9 -12.48 -11.99 17.72
N VAL A 10 -13.34 -12.04 16.71
CA VAL A 10 -14.23 -10.94 16.35
C VAL A 10 -15.31 -10.76 17.42
N THR A 11 -15.30 -9.58 18.04
CA THR A 11 -16.24 -9.22 19.10
C THR A 11 -17.59 -8.75 18.54
N ALA A 12 -18.66 -8.88 19.34
CA ALA A 12 -20.04 -8.59 18.95
C ALA A 12 -20.26 -7.24 18.22
N PRO A 13 -19.63 -6.10 18.62
CA PRO A 13 -19.83 -4.84 17.91
C PRO A 13 -19.34 -4.83 16.46
N PHE A 14 -18.48 -5.80 16.07
CA PHE A 14 -17.90 -5.92 14.74
C PHE A 14 -18.35 -7.16 13.98
N LYS A 15 -19.25 -7.96 14.57
CA LYS A 15 -20.00 -9.01 13.84
C LYS A 15 -21.16 -8.40 13.06
N GLY A 16 -21.55 -9.05 11.98
CA GLY A 16 -22.64 -8.57 11.12
C GLY A 16 -22.26 -7.41 10.19
N ALA A 17 -20.97 -7.14 10.01
CA ALA A 17 -20.52 -6.08 9.12
C ALA A 17 -20.91 -6.33 7.65
N VAL A 18 -20.99 -5.25 6.88
CA VAL A 18 -20.93 -5.32 5.42
C VAL A 18 -19.47 -5.32 5.01
N VAL A 19 -19.03 -6.35 4.29
CA VAL A 19 -17.60 -6.65 4.12
C VAL A 19 -17.18 -6.64 2.64
N ALA A 20 -16.23 -5.79 2.27
CA ALA A 20 -15.50 -5.94 1.01
C ALA A 20 -14.36 -6.95 1.17
N ILE A 21 -14.25 -7.93 0.26
CA ILE A 21 -13.16 -8.91 0.28
C ILE A 21 -12.17 -8.60 -0.84
N GLY A 22 -10.88 -8.53 -0.50
CA GLY A 22 -9.81 -8.29 -1.47
C GLY A 22 -8.45 -8.15 -0.82
N ASN A 23 -7.39 -8.05 -1.62
CA ASN A 23 -6.03 -7.84 -1.10
C ASN A 23 -5.74 -6.39 -0.73
N PHE A 24 -6.44 -5.45 -1.35
CA PHE A 24 -6.34 -4.01 -1.13
C PHE A 24 -4.90 -3.47 -1.22
N ASP A 25 -4.05 -4.12 -2.04
CA ASP A 25 -2.70 -3.66 -2.25
C ASP A 25 -2.68 -2.39 -3.10
N GLY A 26 -2.14 -1.30 -2.53
CA GLY A 26 -2.18 0.05 -3.09
C GLY A 26 -3.44 0.84 -2.74
N VAL A 27 -4.52 0.25 -2.26
CA VAL A 27 -5.83 0.89 -2.01
C VAL A 27 -6.21 1.83 -3.16
N HIS A 28 -6.04 1.36 -4.39
CA HIS A 28 -6.24 2.12 -5.63
C HIS A 28 -7.71 2.50 -5.86
N ARG A 29 -8.00 3.37 -6.82
CA ARG A 29 -9.35 3.89 -7.11
C ARG A 29 -10.42 2.81 -7.26
N GLY A 30 -10.08 1.63 -7.83
CA GLY A 30 -10.98 0.48 -7.88
C GLY A 30 -11.33 -0.06 -6.47
N HIS A 31 -10.34 -0.16 -5.58
CA HIS A 31 -10.57 -0.54 -4.18
C HIS A 31 -11.38 0.54 -3.44
N GLN A 32 -11.08 1.83 -3.66
CA GLN A 32 -11.81 2.93 -3.04
C GLN A 32 -13.30 2.92 -3.45
N ALA A 33 -13.59 2.65 -4.72
CA ALA A 33 -14.96 2.53 -5.21
C ALA A 33 -15.70 1.33 -4.59
N LEU A 34 -15.05 0.18 -4.48
CA LEU A 34 -15.59 -0.99 -3.78
C LEU A 34 -15.88 -0.69 -2.30
N ILE A 35 -14.96 -0.02 -1.61
CA ILE A 35 -15.14 0.38 -0.21
C ILE A 35 -16.27 1.42 -0.08
N ALA A 36 -16.36 2.38 -1.00
CA ALA A 36 -17.44 3.36 -1.00
C ALA A 36 -18.82 2.68 -1.18
N ARG A 37 -18.90 1.67 -2.03
CA ARG A 37 -20.12 0.87 -2.20
C ARG A 37 -20.45 0.04 -0.95
N THR A 38 -19.43 -0.56 -0.32
CA THR A 38 -19.56 -1.27 0.95
C THR A 38 -20.10 -0.35 2.04
N ARG A 39 -19.55 0.86 2.14
CA ARG A 39 -20.01 1.88 3.09
C ARG A 39 -21.47 2.30 2.85
N PHE A 40 -21.87 2.42 1.61
CA PHE A 40 -23.26 2.73 1.25
C PHE A 40 -24.23 1.67 1.83
N HIS A 41 -23.94 0.38 1.62
CA HIS A 41 -24.75 -0.70 2.16
C HIS A 41 -24.69 -0.78 3.69
N ALA A 42 -23.51 -0.59 4.27
CA ALA A 42 -23.34 -0.62 5.72
C ALA A 42 -24.17 0.46 6.41
N HIS A 43 -24.13 1.70 5.90
CA HIS A 43 -24.93 2.80 6.45
C HIS A 43 -26.42 2.56 6.30
N ALA A 44 -26.90 2.03 5.17
CA ALA A 44 -28.29 1.71 4.94
C ALA A 44 -28.83 0.64 5.92
N GLN A 45 -27.95 -0.25 6.41
CA GLN A 45 -28.27 -1.32 7.33
C GLN A 45 -27.91 -0.99 8.80
N GLY A 46 -27.31 0.16 9.09
CA GLY A 46 -26.80 0.49 10.43
C GLY A 46 -25.72 -0.49 10.91
N LYS A 47 -24.87 -0.99 10.00
CA LYS A 47 -23.85 -2.00 10.24
C LYS A 47 -22.43 -1.40 10.08
N PRO A 48 -21.39 -2.04 10.68
CA PRO A 48 -20.01 -1.61 10.47
C PRO A 48 -19.56 -1.81 9.01
N VAL A 49 -18.70 -0.91 8.55
CA VAL A 49 -17.98 -1.02 7.26
C VAL A 49 -16.77 -1.92 7.47
N GLY A 50 -16.78 -3.10 6.89
CA GLY A 50 -15.72 -4.10 7.02
C GLY A 50 -14.89 -4.27 5.75
N VAL A 51 -13.62 -4.60 5.92
CA VAL A 51 -12.72 -5.08 4.89
C VAL A 51 -12.09 -6.40 5.35
N LEU A 52 -12.14 -7.43 4.52
CA LEU A 52 -11.41 -8.68 4.72
C LEU A 52 -10.22 -8.73 3.77
N ALA A 53 -9.03 -8.87 4.33
CA ALA A 53 -7.78 -9.07 3.60
C ALA A 53 -6.94 -10.14 4.30
N PHE A 54 -5.97 -10.69 3.58
CA PHE A 54 -5.09 -11.72 4.11
C PHE A 54 -3.67 -11.17 4.35
N GLU A 55 -3.05 -11.63 5.45
CA GLU A 55 -1.66 -11.32 5.80
C GLU A 55 -0.94 -12.60 6.31
N PRO A 56 0.17 -13.01 5.64
CA PRO A 56 0.76 -12.39 4.45
C PRO A 56 -0.19 -12.43 3.23
N HIS A 57 0.17 -11.65 2.21
CA HIS A 57 -0.58 -11.67 0.95
C HIS A 57 -0.57 -13.09 0.35
N PRO A 58 -1.70 -13.64 -0.14
CA PRO A 58 -1.75 -15.02 -0.65
C PRO A 58 -0.68 -15.34 -1.72
N GLN A 59 -0.33 -14.36 -2.55
CA GLN A 59 0.73 -14.54 -3.54
C GLN A 59 2.10 -14.81 -2.90
N GLU A 60 2.42 -14.20 -1.75
CA GLU A 60 3.68 -14.43 -1.03
C GLU A 60 3.74 -15.85 -0.46
N PHE A 61 2.61 -16.36 0.02
CA PHE A 61 2.51 -17.71 0.51
C PHE A 61 2.75 -18.75 -0.59
N PHE A 62 2.11 -18.57 -1.77
CA PHE A 62 2.24 -19.53 -2.87
C PHE A 62 3.48 -19.36 -3.73
N ARG A 63 4.02 -18.13 -3.80
CA ARG A 63 5.18 -17.78 -4.64
C ARG A 63 6.13 -16.87 -3.85
N PRO A 64 6.83 -17.41 -2.84
CA PRO A 64 7.79 -16.61 -2.10
C PRO A 64 8.87 -16.08 -3.05
N SER A 65 9.14 -14.78 -2.95
CA SER A 65 10.14 -14.10 -3.75
C SER A 65 11.06 -13.29 -2.84
N PRO A 66 12.36 -13.19 -3.12
CA PRO A 66 13.26 -12.31 -2.38
C PRO A 66 12.95 -10.83 -2.62
N GLU A 67 12.26 -10.50 -3.72
CA GLU A 67 11.83 -9.13 -4.02
C GLU A 67 10.36 -8.96 -3.64
N SER A 68 10.08 -7.97 -2.80
CA SER A 68 8.70 -7.63 -2.48
C SER A 68 8.00 -6.98 -3.67
N PHE A 69 6.74 -7.37 -3.87
CA PHE A 69 5.87 -6.78 -4.89
C PHE A 69 4.81 -5.84 -4.29
N ARG A 70 4.75 -5.73 -2.96
CA ARG A 70 3.69 -4.97 -2.26
C ARG A 70 3.77 -3.49 -2.59
N LEU A 71 2.66 -2.93 -3.00
CA LEU A 71 2.49 -1.48 -3.12
C LEU A 71 2.38 -0.81 -1.75
N THR A 72 1.68 -1.47 -0.83
CA THR A 72 1.45 -0.98 0.53
C THR A 72 1.72 -2.08 1.55
N PRO A 73 2.76 -1.94 2.40
CA PRO A 73 2.94 -2.75 3.58
C PRO A 73 1.73 -2.63 4.52
N PHE A 74 1.58 -3.58 5.44
CA PHE A 74 0.41 -3.68 6.31
C PHE A 74 0.02 -2.36 7.01
N ARG A 75 1.00 -1.64 7.58
CA ARG A 75 0.74 -0.38 8.29
C ARG A 75 0.17 0.70 7.37
N ALA A 76 0.79 0.91 6.20
CA ALA A 76 0.32 1.86 5.21
C ALA A 76 -1.09 1.46 4.69
N LYS A 77 -1.31 0.17 4.40
CA LYS A 77 -2.61 -0.35 3.99
C LYS A 77 -3.70 -0.06 5.03
N SER A 78 -3.43 -0.37 6.31
CA SER A 78 -4.42 -0.15 7.38
C SER A 78 -4.75 1.33 7.57
N ARG A 79 -3.77 2.23 7.43
CA ARG A 79 -4.02 3.68 7.48
C ARG A 79 -4.87 4.15 6.30
N LEU A 80 -4.53 3.77 5.08
CA LEU A 80 -5.29 4.11 3.87
C LEU A 80 -6.74 3.60 3.95
N LEU A 81 -6.96 2.38 4.45
CA LEU A 81 -8.30 1.84 4.64
C LEU A 81 -9.09 2.63 5.69
N ALA A 82 -8.45 3.03 6.79
CA ALA A 82 -9.09 3.88 7.80
C ALA A 82 -9.50 5.26 7.24
N GLU A 83 -8.66 5.86 6.39
CA GLU A 83 -8.96 7.12 5.68
C GLU A 83 -10.15 6.98 4.71
N GLN A 84 -10.42 5.76 4.21
CA GLN A 84 -11.62 5.46 3.41
C GLN A 84 -12.88 5.23 4.23
N GLY A 85 -12.81 5.38 5.56
CA GLY A 85 -13.96 5.22 6.45
C GLY A 85 -14.30 3.74 6.75
N VAL A 86 -13.31 2.85 6.74
CA VAL A 86 -13.45 1.46 7.20
C VAL A 86 -13.47 1.42 8.72
N ASP A 87 -14.48 0.80 9.32
CA ASP A 87 -14.61 0.64 10.78
C ASP A 87 -13.80 -0.54 11.29
N VAL A 88 -13.77 -1.63 10.52
CA VAL A 88 -13.10 -2.88 10.89
C VAL A 88 -12.33 -3.50 9.72
N MET A 89 -11.09 -3.91 9.99
CA MET A 89 -10.26 -4.71 9.08
C MET A 89 -10.08 -6.11 9.67
N TYR A 90 -10.58 -7.11 8.96
CA TYR A 90 -10.29 -8.52 9.24
C TYR A 90 -9.04 -8.89 8.43
N ALA A 91 -7.87 -8.74 9.05
CA ALA A 91 -6.57 -9.03 8.45
C ALA A 91 -6.16 -10.46 8.80
N LEU A 92 -6.84 -11.44 8.20
CA LEU A 92 -6.73 -12.85 8.58
C LEU A 92 -5.39 -13.45 8.15
N ALA A 93 -4.84 -14.31 8.99
CA ALA A 93 -3.63 -15.05 8.66
C ALA A 93 -3.85 -15.94 7.43
N PHE A 94 -2.98 -15.82 6.43
CA PHE A 94 -2.96 -16.73 5.27
C PHE A 94 -1.83 -17.73 5.44
N ASP A 95 -2.18 -18.84 6.09
CA ASP A 95 -1.30 -19.97 6.38
C ASP A 95 -1.75 -21.23 5.64
N ALA A 96 -1.09 -22.35 5.91
CA ALA A 96 -1.42 -23.65 5.30
C ALA A 96 -2.86 -24.10 5.65
N GLN A 97 -3.36 -23.77 6.83
CA GLN A 97 -4.71 -24.13 7.24
C GLN A 97 -5.75 -23.31 6.46
N MET A 98 -5.56 -22.00 6.33
CA MET A 98 -6.43 -21.13 5.53
C MET A 98 -6.36 -21.51 4.04
N ALA A 99 -5.17 -21.79 3.50
CA ALA A 99 -4.97 -22.18 2.11
C ALA A 99 -5.60 -23.54 1.76
N ALA A 100 -5.76 -24.44 2.74
CA ALA A 100 -6.38 -25.76 2.57
C ALA A 100 -7.91 -25.73 2.62
N LYS A 101 -8.55 -24.67 3.16
CA LYS A 101 -9.99 -24.57 3.26
C LYS A 101 -10.64 -24.65 1.88
N SER A 102 -11.63 -25.52 1.74
CA SER A 102 -12.53 -25.53 0.58
C SER A 102 -13.33 -24.21 0.50
N ALA A 103 -13.96 -23.95 -0.63
CA ALA A 103 -14.85 -22.79 -0.78
C ALA A 103 -15.97 -22.81 0.27
N GLN A 104 -16.54 -24.00 0.53
CA GLN A 104 -17.60 -24.17 1.53
C GLN A 104 -17.10 -23.87 2.96
N GLU A 105 -15.97 -24.44 3.36
CA GLU A 105 -15.38 -24.20 4.69
C GLU A 105 -15.02 -22.71 4.88
N PHE A 106 -14.50 -22.04 3.86
CA PHE A 106 -14.24 -20.60 3.95
C PHE A 106 -15.52 -19.81 4.21
N VAL A 107 -16.61 -20.10 3.51
CA VAL A 107 -17.89 -19.41 3.73
C VAL A 107 -18.45 -19.72 5.10
N LEU A 108 -18.55 -20.99 5.50
CA LEU A 108 -19.20 -21.39 6.74
C LEU A 108 -18.39 -20.97 7.97
N ASP A 109 -17.08 -21.27 7.99
CA ASP A 109 -16.26 -21.02 9.16
C ASP A 109 -15.90 -19.54 9.30
N VAL A 110 -15.47 -18.91 8.19
CA VAL A 110 -14.96 -17.54 8.24
C VAL A 110 -16.08 -16.52 8.12
N LEU A 111 -16.87 -16.56 7.02
CA LEU A 111 -17.85 -15.51 6.77
C LEU A 111 -19.08 -15.61 7.68
N VAL A 112 -19.62 -16.81 7.84
CA VAL A 112 -20.85 -17.04 8.62
C VAL A 112 -20.55 -17.10 10.11
N THR A 113 -19.79 -18.11 10.55
CA THR A 113 -19.54 -18.35 11.98
C THR A 113 -18.62 -17.30 12.59
N GLY A 114 -17.50 -17.01 11.94
CA GLY A 114 -16.49 -16.10 12.44
C GLY A 114 -16.95 -14.66 12.41
N LEU A 115 -17.21 -14.12 11.23
CA LEU A 115 -17.55 -12.72 11.02
C LEU A 115 -19.05 -12.43 11.15
N GLY A 116 -19.90 -13.42 10.88
CA GLY A 116 -21.36 -13.26 10.86
C GLY A 116 -21.80 -12.19 9.87
N VAL A 117 -21.18 -12.15 8.67
CA VAL A 117 -21.39 -11.08 7.69
C VAL A 117 -22.86 -10.88 7.33
N SER A 118 -23.30 -9.64 7.15
CA SER A 118 -24.65 -9.35 6.64
C SER A 118 -24.69 -9.17 5.12
N CYS A 119 -23.60 -8.71 4.55
CA CYS A 119 -23.43 -8.55 3.12
C CYS A 119 -21.96 -8.63 2.76
N VAL A 120 -21.63 -9.23 1.62
CA VAL A 120 -20.28 -9.35 1.08
C VAL A 120 -20.21 -8.69 -0.28
N LEU A 121 -19.20 -7.85 -0.50
CA LEU A 121 -18.92 -7.25 -1.80
C LEU A 121 -17.58 -7.79 -2.33
N VAL A 122 -17.57 -8.28 -3.57
CA VAL A 122 -16.39 -8.81 -4.24
C VAL A 122 -16.31 -8.30 -5.67
N GLY A 123 -15.10 -8.21 -6.24
CA GLY A 123 -14.95 -7.97 -7.67
C GLY A 123 -15.38 -9.18 -8.51
N ALA A 124 -15.77 -8.96 -9.78
CA ALA A 124 -16.24 -10.01 -10.68
C ALA A 124 -15.23 -11.16 -10.89
N GLU A 125 -13.92 -10.88 -10.76
CA GLU A 125 -12.86 -11.89 -10.91
C GLU A 125 -12.46 -12.55 -9.58
N PHE A 126 -13.24 -12.37 -8.53
CA PHE A 126 -12.94 -12.91 -7.21
C PHE A 126 -12.95 -14.43 -7.23
N GLN A 127 -11.89 -15.04 -6.69
CA GLN A 127 -11.74 -16.48 -6.53
C GLN A 127 -11.27 -16.80 -5.13
N PHE A 128 -11.77 -17.89 -4.55
CA PHE A 128 -11.47 -18.28 -3.18
C PHE A 128 -11.54 -19.81 -2.99
N GLY A 129 -11.16 -20.26 -1.81
CA GLY A 129 -11.06 -21.67 -1.48
C GLY A 129 -9.84 -22.38 -2.10
N ASN A 130 -9.58 -23.57 -1.63
CA ASN A 130 -8.48 -24.39 -2.12
C ASN A 130 -8.60 -24.60 -3.63
N GLY A 131 -7.48 -24.46 -4.36
CA GLY A 131 -7.46 -24.57 -5.81
C GLY A 131 -8.30 -23.52 -6.55
N ARG A 132 -8.75 -22.43 -5.88
CA ARG A 132 -9.67 -21.42 -6.45
C ARG A 132 -10.99 -22.02 -6.93
N ALA A 133 -11.51 -23.01 -6.19
CA ALA A 133 -12.73 -23.73 -6.56
C ALA A 133 -14.01 -22.89 -6.39
N GLY A 134 -13.97 -21.81 -5.61
CA GLY A 134 -15.05 -20.84 -5.45
C GLY A 134 -14.82 -19.59 -6.29
N ASP A 135 -15.87 -19.05 -6.86
CA ASP A 135 -15.94 -17.77 -7.56
C ASP A 135 -17.08 -16.90 -7.00
N ALA A 136 -17.30 -15.73 -7.60
CA ALA A 136 -18.35 -14.82 -7.20
C ALA A 136 -19.78 -15.43 -7.32
N THR A 137 -20.00 -16.32 -8.28
CA THR A 137 -21.28 -17.02 -8.49
C THR A 137 -21.53 -18.04 -7.38
N VAL A 138 -20.51 -18.85 -7.06
CA VAL A 138 -20.56 -19.79 -5.92
C VAL A 138 -20.79 -19.05 -4.62
N LEU A 139 -20.11 -17.90 -4.42
CA LEU A 139 -20.29 -17.08 -3.21
C LEU A 139 -21.73 -16.55 -3.11
N SER A 140 -22.33 -16.09 -4.22
CA SER A 140 -23.72 -15.61 -4.27
C SER A 140 -24.70 -16.72 -3.89
N TYR A 141 -24.55 -17.90 -4.49
CA TYR A 141 -25.38 -19.05 -4.17
C TYR A 141 -25.30 -19.45 -2.70
N MET A 142 -24.08 -19.50 -2.15
CA MET A 142 -23.89 -19.83 -0.74
C MET A 142 -24.44 -18.72 0.18
N GLY A 143 -24.32 -17.45 -0.22
CA GLY A 143 -24.91 -16.34 0.52
C GLY A 143 -26.42 -16.45 0.68
N GLU A 144 -27.12 -16.82 -0.39
CA GLU A 144 -28.58 -17.08 -0.35
C GLU A 144 -28.93 -18.22 0.64
N MET A 145 -28.14 -19.30 0.63
CA MET A 145 -28.36 -20.45 1.50
C MET A 145 -28.08 -20.14 2.99
N GLU A 146 -27.08 -19.32 3.27
CA GLU A 146 -26.60 -19.00 4.62
C GLU A 146 -27.16 -17.67 5.17
N GLY A 147 -27.97 -16.95 4.38
CA GLY A 147 -28.71 -15.77 4.81
C GLY A 147 -27.91 -14.47 4.81
N PHE A 148 -26.89 -14.31 3.97
CA PHE A 148 -26.21 -13.05 3.72
C PHE A 148 -26.26 -12.62 2.25
N ALA A 149 -26.32 -11.31 2.01
CA ALA A 149 -26.34 -10.79 0.65
C ALA A 149 -24.93 -10.80 0.02
N VAL A 150 -24.87 -10.97 -1.30
CA VAL A 150 -23.62 -10.82 -2.07
C VAL A 150 -23.83 -9.82 -3.19
N GLU A 151 -22.93 -8.85 -3.32
CA GLU A 151 -22.88 -7.95 -4.47
C GLU A 151 -21.58 -8.15 -5.24
N ILE A 152 -21.70 -8.43 -6.53
CA ILE A 152 -20.57 -8.52 -7.45
C ILE A 152 -20.34 -7.11 -8.02
N PHE A 153 -19.17 -6.55 -7.70
CA PHE A 153 -18.81 -5.19 -8.06
C PHE A 153 -18.04 -5.17 -9.40
N GLU A 154 -18.52 -4.38 -10.34
CA GLU A 154 -17.89 -4.23 -11.62
C GLU A 154 -16.57 -3.45 -11.53
N PRO A 155 -15.54 -3.82 -12.30
CA PRO A 155 -14.25 -3.16 -12.23
C PRO A 155 -14.34 -1.69 -12.62
N VAL A 156 -13.61 -0.84 -11.88
CA VAL A 156 -13.43 0.58 -12.28
C VAL A 156 -12.42 0.65 -13.40
N LEU A 157 -12.81 1.31 -14.48
CA LEU A 157 -11.97 1.50 -15.65
C LEU A 157 -11.17 2.82 -15.53
N GLU A 158 -9.94 2.81 -16.02
CA GLU A 158 -9.14 4.01 -16.25
C GLU A 158 -9.60 4.72 -17.51
N ASP A 159 -9.84 3.92 -18.56
CA ASP A 159 -10.41 4.31 -19.86
C ASP A 159 -11.37 3.23 -20.36
N ALA A 160 -11.84 3.33 -21.60
CA ALA A 160 -12.83 2.40 -22.17
C ALA A 160 -12.39 0.92 -22.19
N THR A 161 -11.10 0.62 -22.02
CA THR A 161 -10.52 -0.72 -22.22
C THR A 161 -9.67 -1.24 -21.06
N HIS A 162 -9.16 -0.35 -20.20
CA HIS A 162 -8.21 -0.73 -19.16
C HIS A 162 -8.80 -0.59 -17.76
N LYS A 163 -8.86 -1.70 -17.03
CA LYS A 163 -9.24 -1.70 -15.63
C LYS A 163 -8.09 -1.20 -14.76
N ILE A 164 -8.41 -0.43 -13.72
CA ILE A 164 -7.45 -0.05 -12.68
C ILE A 164 -7.07 -1.29 -11.89
N SER A 165 -5.77 -1.61 -11.83
CA SER A 165 -5.26 -2.77 -11.11
C SER A 165 -3.92 -2.50 -10.44
N SER A 166 -3.62 -3.25 -9.36
CA SER A 166 -2.31 -3.18 -8.70
C SER A 166 -1.16 -3.57 -9.63
N THR A 167 -1.41 -4.39 -10.65
CA THR A 167 -0.40 -4.78 -11.66
C THR A 167 0.03 -3.58 -12.49
N HIS A 168 -0.89 -2.80 -13.06
CA HIS A 168 -0.57 -1.60 -13.83
C HIS A 168 0.16 -0.54 -12.99
N ILE A 169 -0.22 -0.42 -11.71
CA ILE A 169 0.46 0.50 -10.79
C ILE A 169 1.91 0.07 -10.56
N ARG A 170 2.17 -1.24 -10.36
CA ARG A 170 3.55 -1.76 -10.21
C ARG A 170 4.38 -1.52 -11.47
N GLU A 171 3.80 -1.74 -12.64
CA GLU A 171 4.46 -1.49 -13.93
C GLU A 171 4.81 -0.01 -14.09
N ALA A 172 3.89 0.90 -13.77
CA ALA A 172 4.14 2.34 -13.81
C ALA A 172 5.29 2.76 -12.88
N LEU A 173 5.30 2.26 -11.64
CA LEU A 173 6.38 2.55 -10.68
C LEU A 173 7.73 1.99 -11.12
N LYS A 174 7.76 0.76 -11.65
CA LYS A 174 8.98 0.14 -12.20
C LYS A 174 9.48 0.85 -13.46
N ALA A 175 8.60 1.50 -14.21
CA ALA A 175 8.95 2.32 -15.37
C ALA A 175 9.34 3.76 -15.03
N GLY A 176 9.43 4.14 -13.74
CA GLY A 176 9.73 5.52 -13.34
C GLY A 176 8.62 6.51 -13.64
N LYS A 177 7.36 6.09 -13.56
CA LYS A 177 6.17 6.91 -13.84
C LYS A 177 5.28 7.03 -12.58
N PRO A 178 5.76 7.67 -11.49
CA PRO A 178 4.99 7.79 -10.26
C PRO A 178 3.73 8.65 -10.42
N ASP A 179 3.72 9.59 -11.36
CA ASP A 179 2.56 10.40 -11.74
C ASP A 179 1.42 9.57 -12.35
N VAL A 180 1.75 8.59 -13.20
CA VAL A 180 0.79 7.61 -13.73
C VAL A 180 0.26 6.72 -12.60
N ALA A 181 1.16 6.22 -11.74
CA ALA A 181 0.77 5.44 -10.58
C ALA A 181 -0.18 6.22 -9.66
N ALA A 182 0.09 7.52 -9.42
CA ALA A 182 -0.74 8.37 -8.59
C ALA A 182 -2.16 8.56 -9.16
N LYS A 183 -2.31 8.68 -10.47
CA LYS A 183 -3.64 8.74 -11.13
C LYS A 183 -4.45 7.47 -10.91
N LEU A 184 -3.82 6.29 -11.02
CA LEU A 184 -4.46 5.00 -10.80
C LEU A 184 -4.78 4.76 -9.33
N LEU A 185 -3.87 5.15 -8.43
CA LEU A 185 -4.04 5.06 -6.99
C LEU A 185 -5.10 6.02 -6.45
N GLY A 186 -5.22 7.23 -7.02
CA GLY A 186 -5.99 8.34 -6.44
C GLY A 186 -5.25 9.06 -5.29
N HIS A 187 -4.01 8.68 -5.04
CA HIS A 187 -3.07 9.31 -4.09
C HIS A 187 -1.64 9.06 -4.55
N PHE A 188 -0.67 9.82 -4.05
CA PHE A 188 0.74 9.54 -4.36
C PHE A 188 1.19 8.25 -3.68
N TRP A 189 1.89 7.41 -4.43
CA TRP A 189 2.51 6.22 -3.85
C TRP A 189 3.56 6.63 -2.83
N SER A 190 3.51 6.04 -1.66
CA SER A 190 4.42 6.36 -0.57
C SER A 190 5.03 5.10 0.03
N VAL A 191 6.18 5.27 0.63
CA VAL A 191 6.83 4.26 1.45
C VAL A 191 7.10 4.80 2.84
N GLU A 192 7.00 3.93 3.82
CA GLU A 192 7.09 4.28 5.23
C GLU A 192 8.18 3.45 5.91
N ALA A 193 9.06 4.11 6.63
CA ALA A 193 10.04 3.44 7.48
C ALA A 193 10.52 4.37 8.61
N ARG A 194 11.27 3.81 9.56
CA ARG A 194 12.04 4.60 10.50
C ARG A 194 13.31 5.13 9.83
N VAL A 195 13.66 6.37 10.18
CA VAL A 195 14.90 6.97 9.70
C VAL A 195 16.07 6.36 10.48
N GLU A 196 16.99 5.75 9.74
CA GLU A 196 18.18 5.10 10.27
C GLU A 196 19.42 6.03 10.22
N HIS A 197 20.40 5.74 11.06
CA HIS A 197 21.71 6.38 10.96
C HIS A 197 22.42 5.88 9.69
N GLY A 198 22.77 6.80 8.80
CA GLY A 198 23.65 6.53 7.67
C GLY A 198 25.08 7.01 7.93
N ASP A 199 25.95 6.95 6.90
CA ASP A 199 27.36 7.34 6.96
C ASP A 199 27.60 8.84 7.21
N LYS A 200 26.56 9.65 7.36
CA LYS A 200 26.59 11.12 7.59
C LYS A 200 27.35 11.91 6.50
N ARG A 201 27.71 11.28 5.37
CA ARG A 201 28.46 11.93 4.27
C ARG A 201 27.71 13.11 3.66
N GLY A 202 26.38 13.05 3.57
CA GLY A 202 25.57 14.16 3.10
C GLY A 202 25.75 15.44 3.92
N ARG A 203 25.96 15.34 5.23
CA ARG A 203 26.20 16.51 6.11
C ARG A 203 27.51 17.24 5.76
N THR A 204 28.56 16.51 5.36
CA THR A 204 29.85 17.12 5.00
C THR A 204 29.81 17.93 3.71
N ILE A 205 28.80 17.71 2.88
CA ILE A 205 28.58 18.42 1.61
C ILE A 205 27.37 19.38 1.65
N GLY A 206 26.80 19.60 2.85
CA GLY A 206 25.65 20.50 3.04
C GLY A 206 24.28 19.92 2.66
N VAL A 207 24.20 18.61 2.44
CA VAL A 207 22.98 17.89 2.05
C VAL A 207 22.66 16.80 3.08
N PRO A 208 22.09 17.14 4.26
CA PRO A 208 21.76 16.17 5.30
C PRO A 208 20.65 15.26 4.78
N THR A 209 20.91 13.95 4.66
CA THR A 209 19.95 12.96 4.17
C THR A 209 19.41 12.06 5.29
N ALA A 210 18.11 11.84 5.27
CA ALA A 210 17.44 10.78 6.02
C ALA A 210 17.57 9.46 5.24
N ASN A 211 18.11 8.43 5.88
CA ASN A 211 18.22 7.11 5.26
C ASN A 211 17.08 6.24 5.75
N MET A 212 16.40 5.59 4.81
CA MET A 212 15.30 4.69 5.10
C MET A 212 15.49 3.38 4.37
N ARG A 213 15.36 2.27 5.09
CA ARG A 213 15.41 0.94 4.49
C ARG A 213 14.00 0.53 4.06
N LEU A 214 13.86 0.06 2.83
CA LEU A 214 12.60 -0.46 2.33
C LEU A 214 12.48 -1.95 2.64
N VAL A 215 11.56 -2.27 3.54
CA VAL A 215 11.22 -3.64 3.89
C VAL A 215 9.82 -3.93 3.37
N ASP A 216 9.62 -5.09 2.76
CA ASP A 216 8.33 -5.57 2.26
C ASP A 216 7.58 -4.60 1.32
N THR A 217 8.31 -3.84 0.52
CA THR A 217 7.74 -2.86 -0.40
C THR A 217 8.36 -3.00 -1.79
N LEU A 218 7.55 -2.82 -2.83
CA LEU A 218 7.98 -2.75 -4.21
C LEU A 218 9.17 -1.79 -4.38
N HIS A 219 10.14 -2.20 -5.17
CA HIS A 219 11.21 -1.32 -5.62
C HIS A 219 10.77 -0.62 -6.91
N PRO A 220 10.60 0.72 -6.90
CA PRO A 220 10.35 1.51 -8.11
C PRO A 220 11.62 1.58 -8.97
N ALA A 221 11.57 2.24 -10.12
CA ALA A 221 12.76 2.51 -10.92
C ALA A 221 13.85 3.20 -10.10
N PHE A 222 15.11 2.77 -10.26
CA PHE A 222 16.24 3.44 -9.61
C PHE A 222 16.45 4.83 -10.20
N GLY A 223 16.71 5.81 -9.34
CA GLY A 223 16.93 7.17 -9.75
C GLY A 223 16.57 8.21 -8.70
N VAL A 224 16.46 9.45 -9.15
CA VAL A 224 16.18 10.62 -8.32
C VAL A 224 14.74 11.05 -8.52
N TYR A 225 14.08 11.37 -7.42
CA TYR A 225 12.67 11.73 -7.38
C TYR A 225 12.43 13.03 -6.62
N ALA A 226 11.53 13.85 -7.12
CA ALA A 226 10.88 14.88 -6.31
C ALA A 226 9.90 14.17 -5.36
N VAL A 227 9.99 14.47 -4.07
CA VAL A 227 9.24 13.78 -3.03
C VAL A 227 8.63 14.75 -2.02
N ARG A 228 7.62 14.25 -1.31
CA ARG A 228 7.04 14.92 -0.15
C ARG A 228 7.07 13.97 1.03
N ALA A 229 7.68 14.39 2.12
CA ALA A 229 7.82 13.57 3.31
C ALA A 229 6.89 14.05 4.42
N THR A 230 6.22 13.12 5.08
CA THR A 230 5.44 13.35 6.30
C THR A 230 6.15 12.70 7.47
N ILE A 231 6.43 13.45 8.52
CA ILE A 231 7.04 12.96 9.76
C ILE A 231 5.92 12.62 10.73
N TYR A 232 6.05 11.48 11.41
CA TYR A 232 5.08 10.99 12.39
C TYR A 232 5.70 10.89 13.79
N GLU A 233 4.93 11.29 14.80
CA GLU A 233 5.16 11.02 16.21
C GLU A 233 3.90 10.36 16.78
N ASP A 234 4.07 9.24 17.48
CA ASP A 234 2.95 8.44 18.04
C ASP A 234 1.83 8.18 17.01
N ASP A 235 2.22 7.82 15.79
CA ASP A 235 1.32 7.57 14.64
C ASP A 235 0.51 8.78 14.15
N ARG A 236 0.83 9.98 14.63
CA ARG A 236 0.20 11.22 14.19
C ARG A 236 1.15 12.00 13.28
N PRO A 237 0.67 12.54 12.14
CA PRO A 237 1.48 13.41 11.32
C PRO A 237 1.76 14.72 12.05
N VAL A 238 3.04 15.08 12.20
CA VAL A 238 3.45 16.32 12.89
C VAL A 238 3.97 17.38 11.95
N SER A 239 4.56 17.01 10.82
CA SER A 239 5.02 17.96 9.82
C SER A 239 5.13 17.33 8.44
N ARG A 240 5.10 18.18 7.40
CA ARG A 240 5.20 17.78 6.00
C ARG A 240 6.19 18.67 5.28
N HIS A 241 7.14 18.06 4.56
CA HIS A 241 8.25 18.75 3.91
C HIS A 241 8.44 18.26 2.48
N ASN A 242 8.75 19.16 1.58
CA ASN A 242 9.18 18.85 0.24
C ASN A 242 10.66 18.42 0.26
N GLY A 243 11.07 17.63 -0.72
CA GLY A 243 12.43 17.14 -0.78
C GLY A 243 12.79 16.46 -2.09
N VAL A 244 13.98 15.92 -2.11
CA VAL A 244 14.49 15.06 -3.17
C VAL A 244 14.97 13.75 -2.57
N ALA A 245 14.67 12.64 -3.23
CA ALA A 245 15.12 11.33 -2.80
C ALA A 245 15.88 10.62 -3.91
N ASN A 246 17.00 10.00 -3.56
CA ASN A 246 17.69 9.06 -4.42
C ASN A 246 17.33 7.63 -3.97
N PHE A 247 16.73 6.87 -4.87
CA PHE A 247 16.46 5.46 -4.70
C PHE A 247 17.43 4.64 -5.56
N GLY A 248 18.29 3.82 -4.94
CA GLY A 248 19.30 3.06 -5.68
C GLY A 248 20.06 2.06 -4.81
N ILE A 249 20.83 1.21 -5.46
CA ILE A 249 21.74 0.26 -4.80
C ILE A 249 23.09 0.95 -4.65
N ARG A 250 23.68 0.90 -3.44
CA ARG A 250 25.07 1.32 -3.24
C ARG A 250 26.01 0.21 -3.74
N PRO A 251 26.75 0.41 -4.85
CA PRO A 251 27.58 -0.65 -5.44
C PRO A 251 28.79 -1.04 -4.59
N MET A 252 29.15 -0.25 -3.57
CA MET A 252 30.40 -0.39 -2.80
C MET A 252 30.27 -1.14 -1.46
N TRP A 253 29.10 -1.69 -1.13
CA TRP A 253 28.88 -2.39 0.13
C TRP A 253 28.11 -3.69 -0.11
N GLU A 254 28.43 -4.74 0.62
CA GLU A 254 27.87 -6.09 0.51
C GLU A 254 26.34 -6.20 0.77
N THR A 255 25.66 -5.11 1.11
CA THR A 255 24.22 -5.09 1.34
C THR A 255 23.48 -4.88 0.01
N LYS A 256 22.84 -5.93 -0.48
CA LYS A 256 21.98 -5.91 -1.69
C LYS A 256 20.67 -5.15 -1.50
N GLU A 257 20.43 -4.52 -0.34
CA GLU A 257 19.20 -3.80 -0.06
C GLU A 257 19.28 -2.37 -0.57
N PRO A 258 18.28 -1.93 -1.37
CA PRO A 258 18.22 -0.55 -1.84
C PRO A 258 18.05 0.40 -0.66
N LEU A 259 18.93 1.37 -0.56
CA LEU A 259 18.83 2.44 0.43
C LEU A 259 18.23 3.65 -0.22
N ARG A 260 17.29 4.30 0.47
CA ARG A 260 16.79 5.60 0.09
C ARG A 260 17.44 6.68 0.93
N ALA A 261 18.12 7.61 0.27
CA ALA A 261 18.58 8.84 0.86
C ALA A 261 17.61 9.97 0.48
N THR A 262 16.90 10.51 1.46
CA THR A 262 15.94 11.61 1.27
C THR A 262 16.50 12.88 1.91
N TRP A 263 16.63 13.94 1.14
CA TRP A 263 16.94 15.26 1.63
C TRP A 263 15.69 16.13 1.67
N LEU A 264 15.32 16.61 2.87
CA LEU A 264 14.18 17.48 3.06
C LEU A 264 14.62 18.94 2.90
N PHE A 265 13.90 19.69 2.08
CA PHE A 265 14.16 21.11 1.87
C PHE A 265 13.71 21.91 3.09
N ASP A 266 14.51 22.91 3.44
CA ASP A 266 14.18 23.91 4.47
C ASP A 266 13.81 23.25 5.82
N PHE A 267 14.44 22.10 6.12
CA PHE A 267 14.28 21.36 7.36
C PHE A 267 15.57 21.37 8.16
N ASP A 268 15.47 21.87 9.38
CA ASP A 268 16.57 21.87 10.36
C ASP A 268 16.08 21.17 11.63
N GLY A 269 16.30 19.89 11.70
CA GLY A 269 15.85 19.05 12.81
C GLY A 269 16.46 17.67 12.82
N ASP A 270 16.27 16.92 13.91
CA ASP A 270 16.67 15.54 14.01
C ASP A 270 15.55 14.60 13.57
N LEU A 271 15.85 13.74 12.59
CA LEU A 271 14.95 12.73 12.04
C LEU A 271 15.26 11.31 12.53
N TYR A 272 16.39 11.09 13.17
CA TYR A 272 16.81 9.74 13.54
C TYR A 272 15.81 9.06 14.48
N GLY A 273 15.45 7.81 14.13
CA GLY A 273 14.48 7.02 14.88
C GLY A 273 13.01 7.42 14.66
N LYS A 274 12.74 8.60 14.04
CA LYS A 274 11.37 9.01 13.72
C LYS A 274 10.80 8.16 12.57
N HIS A 275 9.50 7.98 12.58
CA HIS A 275 8.78 7.34 11.50
C HIS A 275 8.48 8.38 10.41
N MET A 276 8.76 8.05 9.17
CA MET A 276 8.58 8.96 8.04
C MET A 276 7.91 8.23 6.86
N ALA A 277 6.89 8.85 6.28
CA ALA A 277 6.34 8.45 4.99
C ALA A 277 6.87 9.38 3.90
N VAL A 278 7.29 8.84 2.77
CA VAL A 278 7.80 9.60 1.64
C VAL A 278 7.00 9.28 0.40
N GLU A 279 6.25 10.26 -0.08
CA GLU A 279 5.47 10.23 -1.31
C GLU A 279 6.37 10.48 -2.52
N PHE A 280 6.27 9.62 -3.54
CA PHE A 280 6.97 9.80 -4.82
C PHE A 280 6.10 10.60 -5.77
N ILE A 281 6.50 11.83 -6.03
CA ILE A 281 5.70 12.79 -6.81
C ILE A 281 6.09 12.74 -8.29
N HIS A 282 7.40 12.82 -8.59
CA HIS A 282 7.90 12.88 -9.95
C HIS A 282 9.27 12.24 -10.07
N TYR A 283 9.53 11.56 -11.17
CA TYR A 283 10.82 10.97 -11.50
C TYR A 283 11.66 12.00 -12.23
N ILE A 284 12.78 12.43 -11.65
CA ILE A 284 13.63 13.46 -12.23
C ILE A 284 14.60 12.86 -13.24
N ARG A 285 15.32 11.80 -12.86
CA ARG A 285 16.28 11.11 -13.72
C ARG A 285 16.71 9.76 -13.17
N GLY A 286 17.34 8.96 -14.02
CA GLY A 286 18.04 7.74 -13.61
C GLY A 286 19.31 7.99 -12.81
N GLU A 287 19.87 6.92 -12.27
CA GLU A 287 21.20 6.96 -11.65
C GLU A 287 22.27 7.39 -12.66
N ALA A 288 23.24 8.17 -12.21
CA ALA A 288 24.37 8.61 -13.03
C ALA A 288 25.69 8.42 -12.26
N LYS A 289 26.73 8.01 -12.97
CA LYS A 289 28.09 8.08 -12.44
C LYS A 289 28.58 9.52 -12.54
N LEU A 290 29.08 10.05 -11.43
CA LEU A 290 29.55 11.43 -11.34
C LEU A 290 31.05 11.43 -10.98
N ASP A 291 31.83 12.20 -11.70
CA ASP A 291 33.28 12.27 -11.51
C ASP A 291 33.64 13.34 -10.47
N GLY A 292 33.77 12.89 -9.23
CA GLY A 292 34.23 13.74 -8.13
C GLY A 292 33.11 14.47 -7.36
N LEU A 293 33.56 15.13 -6.29
CA LEU A 293 32.65 15.75 -5.31
C LEU A 293 31.95 17.00 -5.88
N ASP A 294 32.65 17.79 -6.71
CA ASP A 294 32.07 19.02 -7.26
C ASP A 294 30.99 18.71 -8.29
N ALA A 295 31.18 17.68 -9.14
CA ALA A 295 30.19 17.21 -10.08
C ALA A 295 28.95 16.68 -9.33
N LEU A 296 29.18 15.98 -8.21
CA LEU A 296 28.08 15.50 -7.34
C LEU A 296 27.28 16.66 -6.74
N LYS A 297 27.95 17.67 -6.18
CA LYS A 297 27.27 18.86 -5.63
C LYS A 297 26.46 19.62 -6.69
N ALA A 298 27.05 19.84 -7.86
CA ALA A 298 26.37 20.50 -8.96
C ALA A 298 25.14 19.75 -9.44
N GLN A 299 25.23 18.41 -9.52
CA GLN A 299 24.08 17.59 -9.89
C GLN A 299 22.99 17.60 -8.83
N ILE A 300 23.33 17.51 -7.54
CA ILE A 300 22.36 17.60 -6.45
C ILE A 300 21.64 18.97 -6.48
N ALA A 301 22.33 20.06 -6.73
CA ALA A 301 21.72 21.37 -6.85
C ALA A 301 20.70 21.40 -8.00
N LYS A 302 21.08 20.89 -9.18
CA LYS A 302 20.20 20.81 -10.35
C LYS A 302 18.95 19.94 -10.07
N ASP A 303 19.14 18.77 -9.47
CA ASP A 303 18.03 17.87 -9.10
C ASP A 303 17.08 18.54 -8.09
N SER A 304 17.64 19.29 -7.14
CA SER A 304 16.87 20.00 -6.13
C SER A 304 16.06 21.16 -6.71
N ASP A 305 16.64 21.90 -7.66
CA ASP A 305 15.95 22.99 -8.37
C ASP A 305 14.76 22.44 -9.19
N GLU A 306 14.96 21.31 -9.89
CA GLU A 306 13.90 20.67 -10.64
C GLU A 306 12.82 20.11 -9.70
N ALA A 307 13.21 19.48 -8.57
CA ALA A 307 12.27 19.03 -7.56
C ALA A 307 11.44 20.18 -6.99
N ARG A 308 12.08 21.29 -6.61
CA ARG A 308 11.37 22.48 -6.11
C ARG A 308 10.39 23.06 -7.14
N LYS A 309 10.77 23.06 -8.42
CA LYS A 309 9.90 23.54 -9.51
C LYS A 309 8.67 22.68 -9.67
N VAL A 310 8.83 21.37 -9.71
CA VAL A 310 7.70 20.41 -9.81
C VAL A 310 6.79 20.50 -8.59
N LEU A 311 7.36 20.51 -7.39
CA LEU A 311 6.60 20.50 -6.12
C LEU A 311 5.83 21.80 -5.82
N ARG A 312 6.14 22.90 -6.51
CA ARG A 312 5.36 24.16 -6.43
C ARG A 312 4.06 24.10 -7.24
N GLN A 313 3.94 23.17 -8.16
CA GLN A 313 2.77 23.02 -9.07
C GLN A 313 1.69 22.08 -8.54
N ILE A 314 1.97 21.43 -7.41
CA ILE A 314 1.14 20.41 -6.76
C ILE A 314 0.76 20.86 -5.34
#